data_2b7f4d79f1d02d2f397f28644b5e7ab0
#
_entry.id   2b7f4d79f1d02d2f397f28644b5e7ab0
#
_cell.length_a   1.000
_cell.length_b   1.000
_cell.length_c   1.000
_cell.angle_alpha   90.00
_cell.angle_beta   90.00
_cell.angle_gamma   90.00
#
_symmetry.space_group_name_H-M   'P 1'
#
loop_
_entity.id
_entity.type
_entity.pdbx_description
1 polymer ?
#
loop_
_entity_poly.entity_id
_entity_poly.type
_entity_poly.pdbx_seq_one_letter_code
_entity_poly.pdbx_strand_id
1 'polypeptide(L)'
;GLGDVYKRQSLDDGRKITFLDTPGHEAFTAMRARGAKATDIAIIIVAADDNVMPQTKEAINHAMAAGVPIVFAINKIDKPTANPDKIKEELAAMNFLVEEWGGKYQSQDISAKKGIGVPELMEKVLLEAEMLELKANPNRRATGSIIESSLDKGRGYVATVLVSNGTLKMGDIVLAGTSYGKVKAMFNERNQRMQEAGPSTPALILGLNGAPAAGDTFHVIETEQEAREIANKREQLQREQGLRTQKMLTLDEVGRRLALGDFHELNVIVKGDVDGSVEALSDSLIKLSTEQVQVNVIHKLSLIHISEPTRRSYI
;
A
#
# COMPACT_ATOMS: atom_id res chain seq x y z
N GLY A 1 13.03 -6.15 5.17
CA GLY A 1 12.26 -4.95 4.90
C GLY A 1 10.82 -5.13 5.34
N LEU A 2 10.23 -4.09 5.90
CA LEU A 2 8.81 -4.03 6.32
C LEU A 2 7.92 -3.45 5.20
N GLY A 3 8.32 -3.60 3.93
CA GLY A 3 7.54 -3.16 2.78
C GLY A 3 6.47 -4.18 2.38
N ASP A 4 5.54 -3.76 1.53
CA ASP A 4 4.53 -4.64 0.95
C ASP A 4 5.21 -5.79 0.21
N VAL A 5 4.89 -7.02 0.60
CA VAL A 5 5.40 -8.22 -0.06
C VAL A 5 4.37 -8.64 -1.10
N TYR A 6 4.80 -8.76 -2.34
CA TYR A 6 3.96 -9.30 -3.40
C TYR A 6 4.51 -10.63 -3.90
N LYS A 7 3.61 -11.53 -4.25
CA LYS A 7 3.93 -12.84 -4.84
C LYS A 7 2.92 -13.17 -5.92
N ARG A 8 3.42 -13.66 -7.05
CA ARG A 8 2.56 -14.20 -8.09
C ARG A 8 2.64 -15.71 -8.09
N GLN A 9 1.49 -16.36 -7.95
CA GLN A 9 1.38 -17.82 -7.96
C GLN A 9 0.63 -18.27 -9.20
N SER A 10 1.14 -19.32 -9.85
CA SER A 10 0.41 -20.03 -10.91
C SER A 10 -0.26 -21.25 -10.29
N LEU A 11 -1.53 -21.43 -10.60
CA LEU A 11 -2.30 -22.59 -10.22
C LEU A 11 -2.08 -23.73 -11.23
N ASP A 12 -2.46 -24.94 -10.87
CA ASP A 12 -2.29 -26.13 -11.70
C ASP A 12 -3.06 -26.06 -13.03
N ASP A 13 -4.14 -25.29 -13.07
CA ASP A 13 -4.96 -25.01 -14.25
C ASP A 13 -4.42 -23.86 -15.14
N GLY A 14 -3.27 -23.26 -14.78
CA GLY A 14 -2.62 -22.17 -15.50
C GLY A 14 -3.14 -20.78 -15.15
N ARG A 15 -4.20 -20.65 -14.34
CA ARG A 15 -4.61 -19.34 -13.78
C ARG A 15 -3.53 -18.77 -12.87
N LYS A 16 -3.47 -17.44 -12.77
CA LYS A 16 -2.45 -16.75 -11.97
C LYS A 16 -3.13 -15.81 -10.98
N ILE A 17 -2.69 -15.87 -9.76
CA ILE A 17 -3.12 -14.96 -8.68
C ILE A 17 -1.92 -14.15 -8.21
N THR A 18 -2.12 -12.84 -8.05
CA THR A 18 -1.12 -11.95 -7.45
C THR A 18 -1.58 -11.61 -6.04
N PHE A 19 -0.75 -11.93 -5.06
CA PHE A 19 -0.98 -11.61 -3.66
C PHE A 19 -0.19 -10.36 -3.29
N LEU A 20 -0.86 -9.43 -2.62
CA LEU A 20 -0.25 -8.31 -1.91
C LEU A 20 -0.38 -8.58 -0.41
N ASP A 21 0.73 -8.72 0.28
CA ASP A 21 0.76 -8.92 1.72
C ASP A 21 1.11 -7.61 2.42
N THR A 22 0.21 -7.13 3.27
CA THR A 22 0.40 -5.90 4.03
C THR A 22 0.61 -6.22 5.50
N PRO A 23 1.52 -5.50 6.20
CA PRO A 23 1.74 -5.73 7.62
C PRO A 23 0.47 -5.51 8.44
N GLY A 24 0.17 -6.44 9.37
CA GLY A 24 -1.02 -6.37 10.22
C GLY A 24 -0.92 -5.37 11.38
N HIS A 25 0.25 -4.81 11.66
CA HIS A 25 0.46 -3.89 12.77
C HIS A 25 -0.29 -2.56 12.56
N GLU A 26 -0.82 -1.98 13.65
CA GLU A 26 -1.61 -0.73 13.63
C GLU A 26 -0.90 0.44 12.93
N ALA A 27 0.42 0.53 13.04
CA ALA A 27 1.21 1.58 12.40
C ALA A 27 1.10 1.60 10.86
N PHE A 28 0.67 0.50 10.21
CA PHE A 28 0.62 0.36 8.75
C PHE A 28 -0.78 0.55 8.15
N THR A 29 -1.64 1.33 8.81
CA THR A 29 -3.00 1.67 8.36
C THR A 29 -3.03 2.19 6.92
N ALA A 30 -2.14 3.13 6.59
CA ALA A 30 -2.07 3.71 5.25
C ALA A 30 -1.68 2.68 4.17
N MET A 31 -0.79 1.73 4.48
CA MET A 31 -0.44 0.64 3.56
C MET A 31 -1.64 -0.27 3.30
N ARG A 32 -2.41 -0.64 4.34
CA ARG A 32 -3.63 -1.45 4.18
C ARG A 32 -4.67 -0.74 3.33
N ALA A 33 -4.87 0.56 3.55
CA ALA A 33 -5.80 1.37 2.75
C ALA A 33 -5.39 1.44 1.26
N ARG A 34 -4.10 1.57 0.98
CA ARG A 34 -3.56 1.56 -0.40
C ARG A 34 -3.67 0.17 -1.02
N GLY A 35 -3.30 -0.87 -0.27
CA GLY A 35 -3.43 -2.26 -0.70
C GLY A 35 -4.87 -2.59 -1.10
N ALA A 36 -5.85 -2.23 -0.28
CA ALA A 36 -7.27 -2.45 -0.57
C ALA A 36 -7.72 -1.79 -1.87
N LYS A 37 -7.22 -0.59 -2.20
CA LYS A 37 -7.54 0.11 -3.47
C LYS A 37 -6.88 -0.51 -4.70
N ALA A 38 -5.81 -1.27 -4.52
CA ALA A 38 -5.05 -1.87 -5.61
C ALA A 38 -5.45 -3.33 -5.91
N THR A 39 -6.32 -3.92 -5.08
CA THR A 39 -6.71 -5.33 -5.16
C THR A 39 -8.15 -5.50 -5.62
N ASP A 40 -8.47 -6.68 -6.16
CA ASP A 40 -9.81 -7.06 -6.59
C ASP A 40 -10.58 -7.76 -5.45
N ILE A 41 -9.88 -8.48 -4.57
CA ILE A 41 -10.45 -9.25 -3.45
C ILE A 41 -9.55 -9.08 -2.23
N ALA A 42 -10.14 -8.93 -1.06
CA ALA A 42 -9.43 -8.87 0.21
C ALA A 42 -9.61 -10.18 0.99
N ILE A 43 -8.49 -10.83 1.35
CA ILE A 43 -8.51 -11.97 2.28
C ILE A 43 -8.18 -11.42 3.67
N ILE A 44 -9.13 -11.53 4.59
CA ILE A 44 -8.96 -11.09 5.98
C ILE A 44 -8.73 -12.28 6.88
N ILE A 45 -7.52 -12.34 7.45
CA ILE A 45 -7.10 -13.44 8.31
C ILE A 45 -7.46 -13.11 9.76
N VAL A 46 -8.19 -14.02 10.42
CA VAL A 46 -8.55 -13.91 11.83
C VAL A 46 -8.03 -15.16 12.56
N ALA A 47 -7.45 -14.99 13.72
CA ALA A 47 -6.95 -16.13 14.50
C ALA A 47 -8.10 -16.79 15.28
N ALA A 48 -8.27 -18.12 15.12
CA ALA A 48 -9.32 -18.89 15.82
C ALA A 48 -9.08 -19.03 17.32
N ASP A 49 -7.86 -18.75 17.78
CA ASP A 49 -7.45 -18.81 19.19
C ASP A 49 -7.53 -17.45 19.91
N ASP A 50 -8.08 -16.44 19.25
CA ASP A 50 -8.17 -15.08 19.75
C ASP A 50 -9.59 -14.51 19.53
N ASN A 51 -9.76 -13.21 19.57
CA ASN A 51 -11.01 -12.49 19.24
C ASN A 51 -10.80 -11.68 17.94
N VAL A 52 -11.89 -11.10 17.44
CA VAL A 52 -11.78 -10.11 16.34
C VAL A 52 -11.14 -8.83 16.87
N MET A 53 -9.83 -8.71 16.60
CA MET A 53 -8.99 -7.62 17.10
C MET A 53 -9.31 -6.28 16.41
N PRO A 54 -8.95 -5.13 17.01
CA PRO A 54 -9.14 -3.81 16.39
C PRO A 54 -8.53 -3.69 14.99
N GLN A 55 -7.36 -4.31 14.76
CA GLN A 55 -6.70 -4.33 13.46
C GLN A 55 -7.51 -5.08 12.40
N THR A 56 -8.21 -6.15 12.80
CA THR A 56 -9.12 -6.89 11.92
C THR A 56 -10.30 -6.01 11.51
N LYS A 57 -10.90 -5.29 12.47
CA LYS A 57 -12.01 -4.35 12.20
C LYS A 57 -11.57 -3.24 11.25
N GLU A 58 -10.37 -2.72 11.44
CA GLU A 58 -9.78 -1.71 10.58
C GLU A 58 -9.56 -2.24 9.14
N ALA A 59 -9.01 -3.46 8.99
CA ALA A 59 -8.83 -4.09 7.69
C ALA A 59 -10.16 -4.31 6.95
N ILE A 60 -11.21 -4.74 7.67
CA ILE A 60 -12.57 -4.85 7.14
C ILE A 60 -13.08 -3.50 6.65
N ASN A 61 -12.91 -2.43 7.46
CA ASN A 61 -13.34 -1.09 7.11
C ASN A 61 -12.63 -0.56 5.85
N HIS A 62 -11.33 -0.83 5.69
CA HIS A 62 -10.58 -0.45 4.49
C HIS A 62 -11.07 -1.19 3.24
N ALA A 63 -11.33 -2.50 3.34
CA ALA A 63 -11.89 -3.26 2.23
C ALA A 63 -13.29 -2.77 1.85
N MET A 64 -14.14 -2.50 2.84
CA MET A 64 -15.48 -1.93 2.62
C MET A 64 -15.43 -0.55 1.98
N ALA A 65 -14.55 0.34 2.47
CA ALA A 65 -14.37 1.68 1.91
C ALA A 65 -13.83 1.67 0.48
N ALA A 66 -13.04 0.66 0.13
CA ALA A 66 -12.56 0.43 -1.24
C ALA A 66 -13.59 -0.27 -2.13
N GLY A 67 -14.69 -0.78 -1.59
CA GLY A 67 -15.70 -1.54 -2.32
C GLY A 67 -15.24 -2.93 -2.77
N VAL A 68 -14.25 -3.50 -2.08
CA VAL A 68 -13.62 -4.78 -2.43
C VAL A 68 -14.32 -5.91 -1.69
N PRO A 69 -14.70 -7.02 -2.35
CA PRO A 69 -15.23 -8.21 -1.70
C PRO A 69 -14.26 -8.79 -0.68
N ILE A 70 -14.82 -9.34 0.40
CA ILE A 70 -14.06 -9.89 1.52
C ILE A 70 -14.27 -11.39 1.60
N VAL A 71 -13.17 -12.13 1.71
CA VAL A 71 -13.14 -13.55 2.06
C VAL A 71 -12.45 -13.68 3.43
N PHE A 72 -13.10 -14.31 4.39
CA PHE A 72 -12.54 -14.52 5.72
C PHE A 72 -11.74 -15.82 5.78
N ALA A 73 -10.52 -15.76 6.32
CA ALA A 73 -9.69 -16.94 6.59
C ALA A 73 -9.50 -17.07 8.11
N ILE A 74 -10.19 -18.02 8.72
CA ILE A 74 -10.12 -18.28 10.16
C ILE A 74 -8.95 -19.24 10.41
N ASN A 75 -7.80 -18.68 10.82
CA ASN A 75 -6.52 -19.37 10.90
C ASN A 75 -6.25 -19.94 12.30
N LYS A 76 -5.26 -20.85 12.38
CA LYS A 76 -4.79 -21.50 13.59
C LYS A 76 -5.77 -22.52 14.20
N ILE A 77 -6.59 -23.16 13.38
CA ILE A 77 -7.53 -24.20 13.86
C ILE A 77 -6.82 -25.43 14.46
N ASP A 78 -5.51 -25.54 14.26
CA ASP A 78 -4.68 -26.60 14.84
C ASP A 78 -4.36 -26.41 16.33
N LYS A 79 -4.70 -25.27 16.92
CA LYS A 79 -4.49 -25.00 18.34
C LYS A 79 -5.60 -25.57 19.21
N PRO A 80 -5.28 -26.08 20.42
CA PRO A 80 -6.29 -26.63 21.34
C PRO A 80 -7.35 -25.61 21.80
N THR A 81 -6.97 -24.33 21.80
CA THR A 81 -7.84 -23.19 22.19
C THR A 81 -8.63 -22.60 21.05
N ALA A 82 -8.50 -23.14 19.84
CA ALA A 82 -9.15 -22.63 18.65
C ALA A 82 -10.67 -22.84 18.72
N ASN A 83 -11.42 -21.77 18.47
CA ASN A 83 -12.87 -21.80 18.36
C ASN A 83 -13.32 -20.98 17.14
N PRO A 84 -13.36 -21.59 15.93
CA PRO A 84 -13.80 -20.91 14.72
C PRO A 84 -15.23 -20.36 14.80
N ASP A 85 -16.15 -21.09 15.44
CA ASP A 85 -17.55 -20.69 15.56
C ASP A 85 -17.71 -19.39 16.34
N LYS A 86 -16.92 -19.20 17.42
CA LYS A 86 -16.89 -17.94 18.16
C LYS A 86 -16.49 -16.75 17.28
N ILE A 87 -15.50 -16.94 16.39
CA ILE A 87 -15.09 -15.88 15.46
C ILE A 87 -16.21 -15.58 14.46
N LYS A 88 -16.92 -16.61 13.97
CA LYS A 88 -18.07 -16.43 13.06
C LYS A 88 -19.22 -15.69 13.77
N GLU A 89 -19.46 -15.94 15.06
CA GLU A 89 -20.43 -15.19 15.88
C GLU A 89 -20.02 -13.71 16.03
N GLU A 90 -18.76 -13.44 16.34
CA GLU A 90 -18.24 -12.06 16.44
C GLU A 90 -18.33 -11.29 15.11
N LEU A 91 -18.05 -11.96 13.98
CA LEU A 91 -18.21 -11.40 12.64
C LEU A 91 -19.70 -11.12 12.35
N ALA A 92 -20.59 -12.06 12.67
CA ALA A 92 -22.04 -11.91 12.49
C ALA A 92 -22.58 -10.73 13.34
N ALA A 93 -22.10 -10.54 14.56
CA ALA A 93 -22.44 -9.39 15.42
C ALA A 93 -22.03 -8.05 14.81
N MET A 94 -21.04 -8.04 13.91
CA MET A 94 -20.62 -6.88 13.13
C MET A 94 -21.30 -6.77 11.75
N ASN A 95 -22.35 -7.53 11.49
CA ASN A 95 -23.06 -7.65 10.20
C ASN A 95 -22.27 -8.34 9.06
N PHE A 96 -21.26 -9.14 9.40
CA PHE A 96 -20.49 -9.94 8.44
C PHE A 96 -20.88 -11.43 8.58
N LEU A 97 -22.14 -11.74 8.25
CA LEU A 97 -22.63 -13.10 8.33
C LEU A 97 -21.99 -13.96 7.24
N VAL A 98 -21.39 -15.07 7.65
CA VAL A 98 -20.70 -16.00 6.76
C VAL A 98 -21.69 -16.87 5.98
N GLU A 99 -21.28 -17.37 4.79
CA GLU A 99 -22.11 -18.16 3.89
C GLU A 99 -22.63 -19.45 4.57
N GLU A 100 -21.79 -20.12 5.37
CA GLU A 100 -22.18 -21.33 6.11
C GLU A 100 -23.39 -21.12 7.02
N TRP A 101 -23.63 -19.88 7.48
CA TRP A 101 -24.76 -19.50 8.33
C TRP A 101 -25.84 -18.73 7.56
N GLY A 102 -25.84 -18.83 6.23
CA GLY A 102 -26.81 -18.19 5.35
C GLY A 102 -26.54 -16.73 5.00
N GLY A 103 -25.32 -16.26 5.24
CA GLY A 103 -24.86 -14.94 4.88
C GLY A 103 -24.29 -14.87 3.46
N LYS A 104 -23.64 -13.74 3.16
CA LYS A 104 -23.03 -13.47 1.85
C LYS A 104 -21.52 -13.54 1.80
N TYR A 105 -20.84 -13.60 2.96
CA TYR A 105 -19.40 -13.56 3.01
C TYR A 105 -18.80 -14.95 3.01
N GLN A 106 -17.88 -15.20 2.08
CA GLN A 106 -17.11 -16.44 2.04
C GLN A 106 -16.23 -16.55 3.27
N SER A 107 -16.15 -17.72 3.88
CA SER A 107 -15.22 -18.01 4.97
C SER A 107 -14.62 -19.40 4.85
N GLN A 108 -13.39 -19.57 5.31
CA GLN A 108 -12.71 -20.85 5.34
C GLN A 108 -11.87 -20.98 6.61
N ASP A 109 -12.07 -22.10 7.29
CA ASP A 109 -11.29 -22.48 8.46
C ASP A 109 -9.97 -23.11 7.99
N ILE A 110 -8.83 -22.56 8.43
CA ILE A 110 -7.51 -22.96 7.94
C ILE A 110 -6.48 -23.16 9.07
N SER A 111 -5.47 -23.96 8.77
CA SER A 111 -4.19 -23.93 9.50
C SER A 111 -3.07 -23.66 8.49
N ALA A 112 -2.63 -22.41 8.40
CA ALA A 112 -1.52 -22.05 7.52
C ALA A 112 -0.24 -22.82 7.86
N LYS A 113 -0.02 -23.13 9.15
CA LYS A 113 1.15 -23.90 9.61
C LYS A 113 1.14 -25.35 9.10
N LYS A 114 -0.03 -25.97 9.03
CA LYS A 114 -0.19 -27.36 8.59
C LYS A 114 -0.66 -27.49 7.14
N GLY A 115 -0.96 -26.38 6.47
CA GLY A 115 -1.49 -26.37 5.10
C GLY A 115 -2.93 -26.88 4.98
N ILE A 116 -3.66 -26.99 6.10
CA ILE A 116 -5.03 -27.49 6.13
C ILE A 116 -5.98 -26.36 5.71
N GLY A 117 -6.95 -26.62 4.82
CA GLY A 117 -7.97 -25.68 4.39
C GLY A 117 -7.47 -24.57 3.42
N VAL A 118 -6.18 -24.58 3.08
CA VAL A 118 -5.61 -23.55 2.17
C VAL A 118 -6.06 -23.74 0.71
N PRO A 119 -6.09 -24.96 0.16
CA PRO A 119 -6.65 -25.19 -1.18
C PRO A 119 -8.11 -24.73 -1.27
N GLU A 120 -8.93 -25.08 -0.28
CA GLU A 120 -10.36 -24.72 -0.21
C GLU A 120 -10.54 -23.19 -0.11
N LEU A 121 -9.67 -22.51 0.65
CA LEU A 121 -9.65 -21.04 0.67
C LEU A 121 -9.38 -20.47 -0.73
N MET A 122 -8.41 -21.04 -1.46
CA MET A 122 -8.11 -20.60 -2.82
C MET A 122 -9.27 -20.83 -3.79
N GLU A 123 -9.98 -21.94 -3.66
CA GLU A 123 -11.20 -22.20 -4.46
C GLU A 123 -12.27 -21.14 -4.18
N LYS A 124 -12.50 -20.77 -2.93
CA LYS A 124 -13.45 -19.69 -2.57
C LYS A 124 -13.03 -18.33 -3.12
N VAL A 125 -11.74 -18.00 -3.07
CA VAL A 125 -11.22 -16.76 -3.67
C VAL A 125 -11.41 -16.75 -5.18
N LEU A 126 -11.21 -17.88 -5.85
CA LEU A 126 -11.44 -18.00 -7.30
C LEU A 126 -12.90 -17.89 -7.65
N LEU A 127 -13.78 -18.48 -6.85
CA LEU A 127 -15.22 -18.37 -7.03
C LEU A 127 -15.68 -16.90 -6.94
N GLU A 128 -15.18 -16.17 -5.94
CA GLU A 128 -15.45 -14.73 -5.81
C GLU A 128 -14.91 -13.94 -7.00
N ALA A 129 -13.71 -14.28 -7.49
CA ALA A 129 -13.12 -13.64 -8.68
C ALA A 129 -13.96 -13.91 -9.95
N GLU A 130 -14.54 -15.09 -10.10
CA GLU A 130 -15.44 -15.43 -11.22
C GLU A 130 -16.74 -14.61 -11.15
N MET A 131 -17.30 -14.43 -9.96
CA MET A 131 -18.50 -13.60 -9.77
C MET A 131 -18.25 -12.13 -10.10
N LEU A 132 -17.04 -11.62 -9.91
CA LEU A 132 -16.67 -10.26 -10.27
C LEU A 132 -16.50 -10.03 -11.77
N GLU A 133 -16.43 -11.09 -12.58
CA GLU A 133 -16.19 -11.02 -14.03
C GLU A 133 -15.02 -10.10 -14.40
N LEU A 134 -13.88 -10.23 -13.70
CA LEU A 134 -12.72 -9.36 -13.89
C LEU A 134 -12.22 -9.38 -15.34
N LYS A 135 -12.11 -8.20 -15.94
CA LYS A 135 -11.71 -8.04 -17.34
C LYS A 135 -10.60 -7.00 -17.47
N ALA A 136 -9.58 -7.30 -18.27
CA ALA A 136 -8.53 -6.37 -18.62
C ALA A 136 -8.17 -6.52 -20.10
N ASN A 137 -7.80 -5.41 -20.75
CA ASN A 137 -7.35 -5.42 -22.14
C ASN A 137 -5.81 -5.32 -22.19
N PRO A 138 -5.08 -6.38 -22.53
CA PRO A 138 -3.64 -6.35 -22.60
C PRO A 138 -3.12 -5.50 -23.79
N ASN A 139 -3.95 -5.28 -24.83
CA ASN A 139 -3.55 -4.61 -26.07
C ASN A 139 -3.72 -3.08 -26.01
N ARG A 140 -3.39 -2.48 -24.87
CA ARG A 140 -3.36 -1.02 -24.69
C ARG A 140 -2.15 -0.61 -23.87
N ARG A 141 -1.89 0.71 -23.80
CA ARG A 141 -0.86 1.26 -22.92
C ARG A 141 -1.14 0.90 -21.47
N ALA A 142 -0.09 0.52 -20.75
CA ALA A 142 -0.24 0.10 -19.38
C ALA A 142 -0.70 1.24 -18.46
N THR A 143 -1.57 0.87 -17.55
CA THR A 143 -1.96 1.65 -16.39
C THR A 143 -1.97 0.76 -15.16
N GLY A 144 -1.71 1.31 -14.01
CA GLY A 144 -1.72 0.55 -12.76
C GLY A 144 -1.34 1.42 -11.58
N SER A 145 -0.92 0.79 -10.49
CA SER A 145 -0.61 1.45 -9.22
C SER A 145 0.84 1.23 -8.82
N ILE A 146 1.43 2.21 -8.16
CA ILE A 146 2.72 2.09 -7.48
C ILE A 146 2.48 1.42 -6.14
N ILE A 147 3.10 0.28 -5.91
CA ILE A 147 3.01 -0.43 -4.63
C ILE A 147 4.02 0.16 -3.65
N GLU A 148 5.26 0.29 -4.09
CA GLU A 148 6.36 0.79 -3.27
C GLU A 148 7.42 1.45 -4.16
N SER A 149 8.17 2.38 -3.58
CA SER A 149 9.35 2.98 -4.19
C SER A 149 10.50 2.98 -3.22
N SER A 150 11.71 2.76 -3.74
CA SER A 150 12.93 2.78 -2.95
C SER A 150 14.10 3.33 -3.75
N LEU A 151 15.15 3.75 -3.05
CA LEU A 151 16.41 4.15 -3.65
C LEU A 151 17.44 3.05 -3.42
N ASP A 152 17.81 2.35 -4.47
CA ASP A 152 18.90 1.39 -4.46
C ASP A 152 20.22 2.09 -4.76
N LYS A 153 21.25 1.87 -3.92
CA LYS A 153 22.56 2.51 -4.04
C LYS A 153 23.28 2.24 -5.39
N GLY A 154 22.95 1.13 -6.05
CA GLY A 154 23.57 0.74 -7.32
C GLY A 154 22.67 0.95 -8.53
N ARG A 155 21.36 0.85 -8.36
CA ARG A 155 20.37 0.86 -9.45
C ARG A 155 19.62 2.18 -9.59
N GLY A 156 19.74 3.09 -8.61
CA GLY A 156 18.99 4.34 -8.54
C GLY A 156 17.57 4.17 -8.03
N TYR A 157 16.65 4.98 -8.55
CA TYR A 157 15.23 4.88 -8.17
C TYR A 157 14.62 3.60 -8.71
N VAL A 158 14.02 2.85 -7.81
CA VAL A 158 13.35 1.58 -8.06
C VAL A 158 11.90 1.71 -7.64
N ALA A 159 10.96 1.35 -8.50
CA ALA A 159 9.56 1.33 -8.17
C ALA A 159 8.95 -0.05 -8.44
N THR A 160 8.20 -0.55 -7.49
CA THR A 160 7.35 -1.73 -7.66
C THR A 160 5.98 -1.28 -8.14
N VAL A 161 5.58 -1.74 -9.31
CA VAL A 161 4.30 -1.41 -9.93
C VAL A 161 3.43 -2.65 -10.05
N LEU A 162 2.12 -2.46 -9.93
CA LEU A 162 1.12 -3.48 -10.27
C LEU A 162 0.35 -2.99 -11.50
N VAL A 163 0.46 -3.71 -12.59
CA VAL A 163 -0.27 -3.39 -13.82
C VAL A 163 -1.74 -3.78 -13.66
N SER A 164 -2.65 -2.83 -13.77
CA SER A 164 -4.10 -3.09 -13.72
C SER A 164 -4.67 -3.35 -15.11
N ASN A 165 -4.18 -2.63 -16.11
CA ASN A 165 -4.67 -2.75 -17.49
C ASN A 165 -3.55 -2.45 -18.49
N GLY A 166 -3.66 -2.99 -19.69
CA GLY A 166 -2.61 -2.84 -20.71
C GLY A 166 -1.40 -3.73 -20.47
N THR A 167 -0.36 -3.52 -21.26
CA THR A 167 0.93 -4.23 -21.11
C THR A 167 2.05 -3.20 -21.02
N LEU A 168 2.78 -3.24 -19.91
CA LEU A 168 3.99 -2.44 -19.72
C LEU A 168 5.17 -3.15 -20.36
N LYS A 169 5.94 -2.44 -21.16
CA LYS A 169 7.09 -2.97 -21.91
C LYS A 169 8.37 -2.23 -21.55
N MET A 170 9.50 -2.90 -21.73
CA MET A 170 10.79 -2.24 -21.68
C MET A 170 10.85 -1.13 -22.73
N GLY A 171 11.34 0.04 -22.33
CA GLY A 171 11.41 1.21 -23.20
C GLY A 171 10.20 2.14 -23.13
N ASP A 172 9.10 1.73 -22.52
CA ASP A 172 7.94 2.59 -22.30
C ASP A 172 8.28 3.78 -21.40
N ILE A 173 7.59 4.89 -21.63
CA ILE A 173 7.71 6.09 -20.80
C ILE A 173 6.59 6.05 -19.78
N VAL A 174 6.96 5.92 -18.52
CA VAL A 174 6.05 5.86 -17.37
C VAL A 174 5.98 7.21 -16.69
N LEU A 175 4.77 7.65 -16.36
CA LEU A 175 4.48 8.79 -15.53
C LEU A 175 3.70 8.33 -14.30
N ALA A 176 4.21 8.60 -13.11
CA ALA A 176 3.57 8.28 -11.84
C ALA A 176 3.71 9.45 -10.87
N GLY A 177 2.58 10.02 -10.42
CA GLY A 177 2.61 11.25 -9.62
C GLY A 177 3.32 12.39 -10.34
N THR A 178 4.42 12.87 -9.74
CA THR A 178 5.33 13.88 -10.31
C THR A 178 6.61 13.27 -10.90
N SER A 179 6.77 11.96 -10.81
CA SER A 179 7.94 11.24 -11.33
C SER A 179 7.64 10.65 -12.69
N TYR A 180 8.61 10.70 -13.59
CA TYR A 180 8.49 10.11 -14.92
C TYR A 180 9.83 9.51 -15.35
N GLY A 181 9.81 8.70 -16.39
CA GLY A 181 11.05 8.19 -16.99
C GLY A 181 10.82 7.01 -17.91
N LYS A 182 11.86 6.68 -18.67
CA LYS A 182 11.86 5.52 -19.57
C LYS A 182 12.24 4.25 -18.80
N VAL A 183 11.43 3.22 -18.90
CA VAL A 183 11.72 1.91 -18.29
C VAL A 183 12.98 1.31 -18.91
N LYS A 184 14.06 1.32 -18.15
CA LYS A 184 15.37 0.78 -18.56
C LYS A 184 15.50 -0.71 -18.31
N ALA A 185 14.87 -1.21 -17.27
CA ALA A 185 14.82 -2.62 -16.92
C ALA A 185 13.58 -2.92 -16.10
N MET A 186 13.07 -4.14 -16.25
CA MET A 186 11.99 -4.70 -15.42
C MET A 186 12.43 -6.04 -14.84
N PHE A 187 11.95 -6.32 -13.62
CA PHE A 187 12.23 -7.57 -12.90
C PHE A 187 10.95 -8.11 -12.28
N ASN A 188 10.84 -9.42 -12.21
CA ASN A 188 9.77 -10.08 -11.48
C ASN A 188 10.11 -10.20 -9.97
N GLU A 189 9.21 -10.82 -9.20
CA GLU A 189 9.36 -11.08 -7.76
C GLU A 189 10.58 -11.95 -7.40
N ARG A 190 11.14 -12.68 -8.38
CA ARG A 190 12.35 -13.50 -8.22
C ARG A 190 13.62 -12.78 -8.68
N ASN A 191 13.51 -11.45 -8.93
CA ASN A 191 14.61 -10.62 -9.45
C ASN A 191 15.16 -11.08 -10.83
N GLN A 192 14.32 -11.75 -11.62
CA GLN A 192 14.64 -12.15 -12.99
C GLN A 192 14.16 -11.07 -13.96
N ARG A 193 14.96 -10.79 -14.99
CA ARG A 193 14.59 -9.80 -16.02
C ARG A 193 13.36 -10.25 -16.79
N MET A 194 12.47 -9.31 -17.04
CA MET A 194 11.30 -9.49 -17.88
C MET A 194 11.22 -8.37 -18.94
N GLN A 195 10.64 -8.70 -20.09
CA GLN A 195 10.50 -7.78 -21.23
C GLN A 195 9.17 -7.02 -21.19
N GLU A 196 8.14 -7.66 -20.66
CA GLU A 196 6.79 -7.13 -20.58
C GLU A 196 6.06 -7.61 -19.33
N ALA A 197 5.12 -6.79 -18.84
CA ALA A 197 4.24 -7.09 -17.74
C ALA A 197 2.80 -6.78 -18.16
N GLY A 198 1.98 -7.82 -18.28
CA GLY A 198 0.55 -7.71 -18.59
C GLY A 198 -0.31 -7.40 -17.35
N PRO A 199 -1.64 -7.41 -17.49
CA PRO A 199 -2.56 -7.18 -16.38
C PRO A 199 -2.31 -8.11 -15.19
N SER A 200 -2.56 -7.58 -13.99
CA SER A 200 -2.35 -8.26 -12.69
C SER A 200 -0.91 -8.76 -12.48
N THR A 201 0.05 -8.21 -13.21
CA THR A 201 1.46 -8.58 -13.06
C THR A 201 2.21 -7.50 -12.27
N PRO A 202 2.81 -7.86 -11.13
CA PRO A 202 3.71 -6.98 -10.43
C PRO A 202 5.06 -6.95 -11.17
N ALA A 203 5.67 -5.78 -11.24
CA ALA A 203 6.98 -5.60 -11.84
C ALA A 203 7.78 -4.55 -11.07
N LEU A 204 9.05 -4.84 -10.84
CA LEU A 204 10.01 -3.88 -10.33
C LEU A 204 10.64 -3.16 -11.52
N ILE A 205 10.46 -1.86 -11.61
CA ILE A 205 10.93 -1.03 -12.73
C ILE A 205 12.07 -0.12 -12.32
N LEU A 206 12.97 0.10 -13.26
CA LEU A 206 14.10 1.04 -13.16
C LEU A 206 14.03 2.08 -14.27
N GLY A 207 14.48 3.30 -13.97
CA GLY A 207 14.63 4.34 -14.98
C GLY A 207 13.80 5.60 -14.75
N LEU A 208 13.05 5.66 -13.65
CA LEU A 208 12.36 6.88 -13.23
C LEU A 208 13.36 7.94 -12.76
N ASN A 209 13.01 9.23 -12.94
CA ASN A 209 13.81 10.37 -12.50
C ASN A 209 13.65 10.69 -11.00
N GLY A 210 12.71 10.04 -10.33
CA GLY A 210 12.41 10.21 -8.92
C GLY A 210 11.65 9.00 -8.39
N ALA A 211 11.30 9.03 -7.10
CA ALA A 211 10.47 8.02 -6.47
C ALA A 211 9.03 8.49 -6.46
N PRO A 212 8.11 7.85 -7.18
CA PRO A 212 6.69 8.11 -7.03
C PRO A 212 6.20 7.66 -5.64
N ALA A 213 5.15 8.30 -5.15
CA ALA A 213 4.56 7.90 -3.88
C ALA A 213 3.85 6.54 -4.00
N ALA A 214 3.91 5.73 -2.94
CA ALA A 214 3.13 4.49 -2.87
C ALA A 214 1.63 4.81 -2.96
N GLY A 215 0.90 4.07 -3.80
CA GLY A 215 -0.51 4.32 -4.10
C GLY A 215 -0.76 5.26 -5.28
N ASP A 216 0.26 5.90 -5.84
CA ASP A 216 0.12 6.69 -7.07
C ASP A 216 -0.30 5.80 -8.24
N THR A 217 -1.16 6.33 -9.09
CA THR A 217 -1.48 5.68 -10.36
C THR A 217 -0.40 6.00 -11.39
N PHE A 218 0.08 5.00 -12.09
CA PHE A 218 0.99 5.20 -13.23
C PHE A 218 0.27 5.03 -14.56
N HIS A 219 0.78 5.74 -15.55
CA HIS A 219 0.33 5.66 -16.94
C HIS A 219 1.54 5.62 -17.87
N VAL A 220 1.44 4.81 -18.94
CA VAL A 220 2.38 4.86 -20.05
C VAL A 220 1.97 5.99 -21.00
N ILE A 221 2.90 6.92 -21.23
CA ILE A 221 2.75 8.13 -22.07
C ILE A 221 3.51 7.93 -23.39
N GLU A 222 3.13 8.65 -24.43
CA GLU A 222 3.73 8.51 -25.77
C GLU A 222 5.15 9.06 -25.84
N THR A 223 5.34 10.25 -25.28
CA THR A 223 6.60 10.98 -25.36
C THR A 223 7.10 11.41 -23.99
N GLU A 224 8.41 11.45 -23.86
CA GLU A 224 9.05 11.92 -22.62
C GLU A 224 8.77 13.40 -22.36
N GLN A 225 8.63 14.18 -23.43
CA GLN A 225 8.29 15.59 -23.33
C GLN A 225 6.91 15.80 -22.70
N GLU A 226 5.90 15.07 -23.17
CA GLU A 226 4.56 15.11 -22.63
C GLU A 226 4.54 14.70 -21.15
N ALA A 227 5.24 13.59 -20.81
CA ALA A 227 5.36 13.13 -19.44
C ALA A 227 5.99 14.20 -18.52
N ARG A 228 7.04 14.88 -19.00
CA ARG A 228 7.71 15.97 -18.28
C ARG A 228 6.79 17.19 -18.07
N GLU A 229 6.04 17.60 -19.08
CA GLU A 229 5.12 18.73 -18.99
C GLU A 229 4.02 18.44 -17.95
N ILE A 230 3.43 17.25 -17.96
CA ILE A 230 2.43 16.84 -16.98
C ILE A 230 3.03 16.78 -15.57
N ALA A 231 4.21 16.20 -15.41
CA ALA A 231 4.90 16.09 -14.13
C ALA A 231 5.18 17.47 -13.53
N ASN A 232 5.72 18.41 -14.32
CA ASN A 232 6.00 19.79 -13.89
C ASN A 232 4.72 20.52 -13.45
N LYS A 233 3.62 20.34 -14.20
CA LYS A 233 2.34 20.95 -13.86
C LYS A 233 1.76 20.39 -12.55
N ARG A 234 1.88 19.09 -12.33
CA ARG A 234 1.47 18.45 -11.06
C ARG A 234 2.32 18.95 -9.89
N GLU A 235 3.64 19.06 -10.07
CA GLU A 235 4.54 19.56 -9.06
C GLU A 235 4.21 21.03 -8.68
N GLN A 236 3.93 21.88 -9.66
CA GLN A 236 3.50 23.25 -9.41
C GLN A 236 2.20 23.29 -8.58
N LEU A 237 1.19 22.48 -8.95
CA LEU A 237 -0.06 22.40 -8.22
C LEU A 237 0.13 21.94 -6.78
N GLN A 238 0.99 20.94 -6.55
CA GLN A 238 1.33 20.47 -5.21
C GLN A 238 2.00 21.56 -4.36
N ARG A 239 2.92 22.33 -4.95
CA ARG A 239 3.56 23.49 -4.26
C ARG A 239 2.54 24.55 -3.89
N GLU A 240 1.64 24.90 -4.81
CA GLU A 240 0.58 25.88 -4.55
C GLU A 240 -0.39 25.41 -3.45
N GLN A 241 -0.77 24.13 -3.46
CA GLN A 241 -1.60 23.53 -2.42
C GLN A 241 -0.87 23.52 -1.07
N GLY A 242 0.41 23.15 -1.04
CA GLY A 242 1.23 23.17 0.15
C GLY A 242 1.35 24.56 0.79
N LEU A 243 1.49 25.60 -0.03
CA LEU A 243 1.51 27.01 0.43
C LEU A 243 0.16 27.43 1.02
N ARG A 244 -0.96 26.99 0.44
CA ARG A 244 -2.32 27.30 0.94
C ARG A 244 -2.67 26.55 2.22
N THR A 245 -2.11 25.35 2.42
CA THR A 245 -2.35 24.52 3.63
C THR A 245 -1.47 24.86 4.80
N GLN A 246 -0.38 25.62 4.59
CA GLN A 246 0.38 26.20 5.71
C GLN A 246 -0.51 27.22 6.44
N LYS A 247 -1.17 26.75 7.50
CA LYS A 247 -1.89 27.64 8.42
C LYS A 247 -0.87 28.64 8.99
N MET A 248 -1.01 29.90 8.59
CA MET A 248 -0.37 30.97 9.36
C MET A 248 -0.94 30.92 10.77
N LEU A 249 -0.08 30.76 11.77
CA LEU A 249 -0.45 30.91 13.18
C LEU A 249 -1.15 32.24 13.36
N THR A 250 -2.45 32.21 13.71
CA THR A 250 -3.17 33.43 14.02
C THR A 250 -2.72 33.98 15.39
N LEU A 251 -2.79 35.31 15.57
CA LEU A 251 -2.44 35.93 16.86
C LEU A 251 -3.26 35.35 18.02
N ASP A 252 -4.50 34.91 17.78
CA ASP A 252 -5.35 34.24 18.75
C ASP A 252 -4.80 32.85 19.16
N GLU A 253 -4.20 32.13 18.25
CA GLU A 253 -3.58 30.83 18.50
C GLU A 253 -2.29 31.00 19.29
N VAL A 254 -1.50 32.03 18.98
CA VAL A 254 -0.31 32.43 19.76
C VAL A 254 -0.74 32.89 21.18
N GLY A 255 -1.81 33.68 21.29
CA GLY A 255 -2.36 34.12 22.57
C GLY A 255 -2.85 32.95 23.45
N ARG A 256 -3.53 31.96 22.88
CA ARG A 256 -3.92 30.75 23.59
C ARG A 256 -2.73 29.92 24.05
N ARG A 257 -1.69 29.79 23.23
CA ARG A 257 -0.45 29.06 23.57
C ARG A 257 0.31 29.72 24.70
N LEU A 258 0.38 31.06 24.70
CA LEU A 258 0.97 31.83 25.80
C LEU A 258 0.16 31.73 27.12
N ALA A 259 -1.18 31.64 27.05
CA ALA A 259 -2.04 31.52 28.21
C ALA A 259 -2.01 30.12 28.86
N LEU A 260 -1.65 29.05 28.12
CA LEU A 260 -1.54 27.68 28.61
C LEU A 260 -0.21 27.39 29.37
N GLY A 261 0.75 28.30 29.39
CA GLY A 261 1.94 28.26 30.22
C GLY A 261 3.03 27.28 29.74
N ASP A 262 2.94 26.03 30.06
CA ASP A 262 4.00 25.02 29.78
C ASP A 262 3.71 24.16 28.53
N PHE A 263 3.58 24.80 27.35
CA PHE A 263 3.43 24.08 26.10
C PHE A 263 4.78 23.90 25.40
N HIS A 264 5.17 22.64 25.23
CA HIS A 264 6.41 22.28 24.55
C HIS A 264 6.15 21.67 23.17
N GLU A 265 6.87 22.12 22.15
CA GLU A 265 6.87 21.52 20.82
C GLU A 265 8.10 20.64 20.66
N LEU A 266 7.88 19.34 20.39
CA LEU A 266 8.93 18.42 20.01
C LEU A 266 8.98 18.29 18.48
N ASN A 267 9.95 18.94 17.89
CA ASN A 267 10.16 18.92 16.45
C ASN A 267 11.07 17.73 16.06
N VAL A 268 10.53 16.80 15.27
CA VAL A 268 11.20 15.54 14.89
C VAL A 268 11.44 15.51 13.38
N ILE A 269 12.60 15.01 12.96
CA ILE A 269 12.89 14.63 11.57
C ILE A 269 12.95 13.13 11.50
N VAL A 270 12.09 12.53 10.69
CA VAL A 270 12.05 11.06 10.48
C VAL A 270 12.78 10.75 9.18
N LYS A 271 13.76 9.84 9.24
CA LYS A 271 14.50 9.34 8.07
C LYS A 271 14.41 7.83 7.99
N GLY A 272 14.14 7.30 6.81
CA GLY A 272 14.08 5.87 6.54
C GLY A 272 14.46 5.54 5.09
N ASP A 273 14.62 4.26 4.82
CA ASP A 273 14.97 3.71 3.50
C ASP A 273 13.73 3.39 2.64
N VAL A 274 12.58 3.24 3.27
CA VAL A 274 11.30 2.91 2.64
C VAL A 274 10.24 3.93 3.06
N ASP A 275 9.51 4.47 2.12
CA ASP A 275 8.51 5.53 2.32
C ASP A 275 7.41 5.11 3.30
N GLY A 276 6.86 3.91 3.15
CA GLY A 276 5.83 3.39 4.05
C GLY A 276 6.26 3.23 5.51
N SER A 277 7.54 2.91 5.77
CA SER A 277 8.08 2.84 7.13
C SER A 277 8.24 4.22 7.77
N VAL A 278 8.64 5.22 6.97
CA VAL A 278 8.73 6.62 7.41
C VAL A 278 7.36 7.18 7.74
N GLU A 279 6.36 6.86 6.90
CA GLU A 279 4.97 7.26 7.12
C GLU A 279 4.41 6.65 8.40
N ALA A 280 4.53 5.33 8.58
CA ALA A 280 4.04 4.62 9.77
C ALA A 280 4.67 5.14 11.08
N LEU A 281 5.99 5.39 11.06
CA LEU A 281 6.69 5.94 12.22
C LEU A 281 6.25 7.38 12.51
N SER A 282 6.10 8.20 11.49
CA SER A 282 5.64 9.60 11.63
C SER A 282 4.26 9.67 12.25
N ASP A 283 3.31 8.86 11.77
CA ASP A 283 1.95 8.83 12.28
C ASP A 283 1.89 8.31 13.71
N SER A 284 2.73 7.32 14.05
CA SER A 284 2.85 6.83 15.43
C SER A 284 3.42 7.89 16.36
N LEU A 285 4.43 8.66 15.94
CA LEU A 285 5.00 9.76 16.71
C LEU A 285 4.01 10.89 16.94
N ILE A 286 3.22 11.27 15.93
CA ILE A 286 2.19 12.31 16.05
C ILE A 286 1.10 11.88 17.06
N LYS A 287 0.72 10.60 17.08
CA LYS A 287 -0.26 10.06 18.04
C LYS A 287 0.22 10.10 19.50
N LEU A 288 1.52 10.21 19.76
CA LEU A 288 2.09 10.38 21.10
C LEU A 288 1.97 11.80 21.64
N SER A 289 1.45 12.75 20.86
CA SER A 289 1.22 14.12 21.32
C SER A 289 0.26 14.13 22.52
N THR A 290 0.59 14.93 23.53
CA THR A 290 -0.21 15.19 24.72
C THR A 290 -0.62 16.66 24.76
N GLU A 291 -1.48 17.04 25.70
CA GLU A 291 -1.86 18.46 25.88
C GLU A 291 -0.67 19.37 26.23
N GLN A 292 0.37 18.85 26.87
CA GLN A 292 1.57 19.60 27.26
C GLN A 292 2.69 19.54 26.24
N VAL A 293 2.78 18.45 25.43
CA VAL A 293 3.85 18.25 24.45
C VAL A 293 3.24 17.87 23.11
N GLN A 294 3.40 18.75 22.12
CA GLN A 294 3.01 18.46 20.74
C GLN A 294 4.20 17.93 19.95
N VAL A 295 4.04 16.75 19.36
CA VAL A 295 5.03 16.17 18.47
C VAL A 295 4.74 16.64 17.04
N ASN A 296 5.68 17.40 16.46
CA ASN A 296 5.60 17.87 15.08
C ASN A 296 6.65 17.15 14.23
N VAL A 297 6.24 16.43 13.20
CA VAL A 297 7.17 15.89 12.21
C VAL A 297 7.44 16.94 11.14
N ILE A 298 8.59 17.65 11.26
CA ILE A 298 8.96 18.76 10.37
C ILE A 298 9.30 18.24 8.97
N HIS A 299 10.07 17.14 8.91
CA HIS A 299 10.46 16.51 7.65
C HIS A 299 10.34 14.99 7.73
N LYS A 300 9.66 14.44 6.75
CA LYS A 300 9.63 13.02 6.44
C LYS A 300 10.64 12.80 5.31
N LEU A 301 11.83 12.31 5.64
CA LEU A 301 12.89 12.07 4.67
C LEU A 301 13.03 10.56 4.48
N SER A 302 12.41 10.04 3.45
CA SER A 302 12.85 8.76 2.91
C SER A 302 14.23 8.99 2.25
N LEU A 303 15.13 8.01 2.30
CA LEU A 303 16.39 8.05 1.55
C LEU A 303 16.17 8.27 0.04
N ILE A 304 14.95 8.04 -0.42
CA ILE A 304 14.47 8.29 -1.77
C ILE A 304 14.48 9.80 -2.13
N HIS A 305 14.36 10.68 -1.15
CA HIS A 305 14.23 12.13 -1.33
C HIS A 305 15.50 12.90 -0.89
N ILE A 306 16.58 12.21 -0.56
CA ILE A 306 17.84 12.88 -0.27
C ILE A 306 18.48 13.29 -1.60
N SER A 307 18.26 14.54 -2.00
CA SER A 307 19.16 15.24 -2.91
C SER A 307 20.56 15.25 -2.30
N GLU A 308 21.59 15.07 -3.14
CA GLU A 308 23.00 15.08 -2.73
C GLU A 308 23.27 16.18 -1.70
N PRO A 309 24.08 15.90 -0.65
CA PRO A 309 24.47 16.93 0.28
C PRO A 309 25.20 18.02 -0.51
N THR A 310 24.63 19.20 -0.55
CA THR A 310 25.26 20.38 -1.10
C THR A 310 26.60 20.48 -0.40
N ARG A 311 27.72 20.22 -1.10
CA ARG A 311 29.07 20.49 -0.61
C ARG A 311 29.09 21.96 -0.26
N ARG A 312 29.04 22.28 1.03
CA ARG A 312 29.48 23.59 1.48
C ARG A 312 30.96 23.72 1.13
N SER A 313 31.25 24.45 0.08
CA SER A 313 32.58 24.98 -0.14
C SER A 313 32.87 25.94 1.01
N TYR A 314 33.67 25.50 1.95
CA TYR A 314 34.33 26.44 2.85
C TYR A 314 35.40 27.17 2.02
N ILE A 315 35.19 28.45 1.76
CA ILE A 315 36.19 29.43 1.44
C ILE A 315 36.63 30.05 2.76
#